data_7701a180e6cda7036a3f916b05d2c822
#
_entry.id   7701a180e6cda7036a3f916b05d2c822
#
_cell.length_a   1.000
_cell.length_b   1.000
_cell.length_c   1.000
_cell.angle_alpha   90.00
_cell.angle_beta   90.00
_cell.angle_gamma   90.00
#
_symmetry.space_group_name_H-M   'P 1'
#
loop_
_entity.id
_entity.type
_entity.pdbx_description
1 polymer ?
#
loop_
_entity_poly.entity_id
_entity_poly.type
_entity_poly.pdbx_seq_one_letter_code
_entity_poly.pdbx_strand_id
1 'polypeptide(L)'
;MKALRAVNNFLASASLALAMLIIFIMVAALFLSAATRFITGTGFAWFIELPPVLVSWLVFPLLGPLLKKGQHIKVDFLTPMLSKKNKEILFLIVNTIALISACIFFKAGLDATIMYFNLGQVMEIEISIPIWWMFLAFTVCFLILALTSLELLFDNIINLTKN
;
A
#
# COMPACT_ATOMS: atom_id res chain seq x y z
N MET A 1 14.30 14.82 10.88
CA MET A 1 14.70 13.53 10.30
C MET A 1 14.49 12.34 11.24
N LYS A 2 14.98 12.32 12.51
CA LYS A 2 14.76 11.16 13.40
C LYS A 2 13.26 10.84 13.63
N ALA A 3 12.44 11.85 13.84
CA ALA A 3 10.99 11.67 14.01
C ALA A 3 10.31 11.09 12.75
N LEU A 4 10.61 11.60 11.56
CA LEU A 4 10.05 11.11 10.30
C LEU A 4 10.42 9.64 10.05
N ARG A 5 11.68 9.28 10.30
CA ARG A 5 12.14 7.87 10.22
C ARG A 5 11.43 6.97 11.22
N ALA A 6 11.20 7.45 12.45
CA ALA A 6 10.48 6.67 13.46
C ALA A 6 9.02 6.44 13.03
N VAL A 7 8.33 7.47 12.53
CA VAL A 7 6.97 7.35 12.00
C VAL A 7 6.91 6.39 10.83
N ASN A 8 7.78 6.53 9.83
CA ASN A 8 7.81 5.65 8.67
C ASN A 8 8.12 4.19 9.02
N ASN A 9 9.03 3.96 9.98
CA ASN A 9 9.33 2.60 10.45
C ASN A 9 8.13 1.99 11.18
N PHE A 10 7.41 2.77 12.00
CA PHE A 10 6.18 2.32 12.64
C PHE A 10 5.11 2.00 11.60
N LEU A 11 4.85 2.89 10.64
CA LEU A 11 3.89 2.67 9.57
C LEU A 11 4.24 1.44 8.73
N ALA A 12 5.52 1.23 8.41
CA ALA A 12 5.99 0.06 7.69
C ALA A 12 5.73 -1.24 8.46
N SER A 13 6.03 -1.26 9.77
CA SER A 13 5.76 -2.42 10.61
C SER A 13 4.26 -2.69 10.78
N ALA A 14 3.47 -1.64 10.95
CA ALA A 14 2.02 -1.75 11.06
C ALA A 14 1.41 -2.27 9.75
N SER A 15 1.84 -1.76 8.59
CA SER A 15 1.38 -2.24 7.28
C SER A 15 1.73 -3.71 7.04
N LEU A 16 2.93 -4.15 7.42
CA LEU A 16 3.34 -5.55 7.32
C LEU A 16 2.52 -6.45 8.25
N ALA A 17 2.29 -6.03 9.49
CA ALA A 17 1.46 -6.79 10.44
C ALA A 17 0.02 -6.91 9.95
N LEU A 18 -0.55 -5.81 9.42
CA LEU A 18 -1.88 -5.80 8.81
C LEU A 18 -1.94 -6.77 7.61
N ALA A 19 -0.95 -6.72 6.73
CA ALA A 19 -0.88 -7.61 5.57
C ALA A 19 -0.83 -9.09 5.98
N MET A 20 -0.01 -9.45 6.97
CA MET A 20 0.06 -10.83 7.48
C MET A 20 -1.28 -11.28 8.08
N LEU A 21 -1.93 -10.41 8.84
CA LEU A 21 -3.26 -10.70 9.41
C LEU A 21 -4.31 -10.93 8.32
N ILE A 22 -4.33 -10.06 7.30
CA ILE A 22 -5.27 -10.18 6.17
C ILE A 22 -5.02 -11.47 5.39
N ILE A 23 -3.77 -11.81 5.08
CA ILE A 23 -3.43 -13.07 4.40
C ILE A 23 -3.94 -14.25 5.22
N PHE A 24 -3.69 -14.26 6.54
CA PHE A 24 -4.17 -15.32 7.41
C PHE A 24 -5.71 -15.46 7.37
N ILE A 25 -6.44 -14.34 7.47
CA ILE A 25 -7.90 -14.32 7.38
C ILE A 25 -8.38 -14.84 6.01
N MET A 26 -7.75 -14.40 4.91
CA MET A 26 -8.13 -14.84 3.56
C MET A 26 -7.91 -16.34 3.37
N VAL A 27 -6.75 -16.86 3.79
CA VAL A 27 -6.44 -18.30 3.70
C VAL A 27 -7.40 -19.11 4.55
N ALA A 28 -7.67 -18.67 5.79
CA ALA A 28 -8.63 -19.33 6.67
C ALA A 28 -10.05 -19.33 6.09
N ALA A 29 -10.51 -18.21 5.54
CA ALA A 29 -11.82 -18.08 4.91
C ALA A 29 -11.97 -19.04 3.70
N LEU A 30 -10.98 -19.07 2.80
CA LEU A 30 -11.01 -19.95 1.64
C LEU A 30 -10.94 -21.43 2.05
N PHE A 31 -10.11 -21.75 3.06
CA PHE A 31 -10.03 -23.12 3.61
C PHE A 31 -11.37 -23.55 4.21
N LEU A 32 -11.99 -22.69 5.04
CA LEU A 32 -13.30 -22.96 5.63
C LEU A 32 -14.39 -23.11 4.56
N SER A 33 -14.36 -22.27 3.51
CA SER A 33 -15.27 -22.39 2.37
C SER A 33 -15.17 -23.77 1.70
N ALA A 34 -13.93 -24.20 1.44
CA ALA A 34 -13.69 -25.51 0.82
C ALA A 34 -14.12 -26.67 1.75
N ALA A 35 -13.80 -26.58 3.04
CA ALA A 35 -14.15 -27.62 4.02
C ALA A 35 -15.67 -27.71 4.22
N THR A 36 -16.37 -26.61 4.34
CA THR A 36 -17.84 -26.60 4.50
C THR A 36 -18.51 -27.16 3.25
N ARG A 37 -18.06 -26.76 2.07
CA ARG A 37 -18.60 -27.29 0.81
C ARG A 37 -18.37 -28.81 0.67
N PHE A 38 -17.24 -29.33 1.14
CA PHE A 38 -16.94 -30.76 1.11
C PHE A 38 -17.84 -31.54 2.08
N ILE A 39 -18.10 -31.01 3.28
CA ILE A 39 -18.86 -31.71 4.34
C ILE A 39 -20.38 -31.60 4.12
N THR A 40 -20.87 -30.40 3.77
CA THR A 40 -22.31 -30.09 3.73
C THR A 40 -22.89 -30.05 2.32
N GLY A 41 -22.05 -30.07 1.27
CA GLY A 41 -22.46 -29.87 -0.11
C GLY A 41 -22.79 -28.41 -0.46
N THR A 42 -22.87 -27.50 0.52
CA THR A 42 -23.17 -26.09 0.37
C THR A 42 -22.06 -25.26 1.02
N GLY A 43 -21.67 -24.15 0.39
CA GLY A 43 -20.69 -23.22 0.93
C GLY A 43 -21.36 -21.89 1.27
N PHE A 44 -20.75 -21.13 2.18
CA PHE A 44 -21.16 -19.75 2.47
C PHE A 44 -20.52 -18.79 1.47
N ALA A 45 -21.31 -17.97 0.80
CA ALA A 45 -20.83 -17.06 -0.26
C ALA A 45 -19.84 -16.04 0.31
N TRP A 46 -20.06 -15.53 1.51
CA TRP A 46 -19.19 -14.52 2.12
C TRP A 46 -17.73 -14.95 2.31
N PHE A 47 -17.44 -16.25 2.47
CA PHE A 47 -16.06 -16.75 2.52
C PHE A 47 -15.31 -16.54 1.20
N ILE A 48 -16.02 -16.47 0.07
CA ILE A 48 -15.46 -16.26 -1.26
C ILE A 48 -15.45 -14.76 -1.61
N GLU A 49 -16.43 -14.02 -1.11
CA GLU A 49 -16.61 -12.59 -1.38
C GLU A 49 -15.69 -11.69 -0.55
N LEU A 50 -15.34 -12.11 0.68
CA LEU A 50 -14.49 -11.35 1.60
C LEU A 50 -13.06 -11.13 1.07
N PRO A 51 -12.35 -12.12 0.51
CA PRO A 51 -10.97 -11.93 0.04
C PRO A 51 -10.78 -10.79 -0.95
N PRO A 52 -11.57 -10.62 -2.02
CA PRO A 52 -11.43 -9.49 -2.94
C PRO A 52 -11.51 -8.12 -2.27
N VAL A 53 -12.34 -7.98 -1.24
CA VAL A 53 -12.49 -6.74 -0.47
C VAL A 53 -11.24 -6.46 0.38
N LEU A 54 -10.69 -7.50 0.99
CA LEU A 54 -9.50 -7.38 1.84
C LEU A 54 -8.21 -7.13 1.04
N VAL A 55 -8.15 -7.50 -0.25
CA VAL A 55 -6.97 -7.28 -1.10
C VAL A 55 -6.59 -5.80 -1.16
N SER A 56 -7.54 -4.88 -1.14
CA SER A 56 -7.26 -3.43 -1.11
C SER A 56 -6.41 -3.05 0.10
N TRP A 57 -6.79 -3.53 1.28
CA TRP A 57 -6.06 -3.29 2.54
C TRP A 57 -4.76 -4.09 2.66
N LEU A 58 -4.65 -5.20 1.92
CA LEU A 58 -3.43 -5.99 1.84
C LEU A 58 -2.35 -5.28 1.02
N VAL A 59 -2.70 -4.85 -0.20
CA VAL A 59 -1.73 -4.41 -1.21
C VAL A 59 -1.35 -2.94 -1.02
N PHE A 60 -2.35 -2.07 -0.88
CA PHE A 60 -2.09 -0.63 -0.89
C PHE A 60 -1.17 -0.16 0.24
N PRO A 61 -1.35 -0.49 1.54
CA PRO A 61 -0.47 0.03 2.59
C PRO A 61 0.98 -0.42 2.50
N LEU A 62 1.29 -1.44 1.69
CA LEU A 62 2.65 -1.95 1.51
C LEU A 62 3.50 -1.15 0.51
N LEU A 63 2.91 -0.27 -0.31
CA LEU A 63 3.65 0.46 -1.35
C LEU A 63 4.78 1.32 -0.77
N GLY A 64 4.55 2.03 0.33
CA GLY A 64 5.58 2.82 1.01
C GLY A 64 6.74 1.97 1.55
N PRO A 65 6.46 0.94 2.36
CA PRO A 65 7.49 0.00 2.82
C PRO A 65 8.30 -0.67 1.70
N LEU A 66 7.65 -1.05 0.59
CA LEU A 66 8.30 -1.63 -0.58
C LEU A 66 9.22 -0.62 -1.28
N LEU A 67 8.80 0.63 -1.40
CA LEU A 67 9.64 1.71 -1.92
C LEU A 67 10.89 1.88 -1.05
N LYS A 68 10.74 1.93 0.27
CA LYS A 68 11.84 2.10 1.22
C LYS A 68 12.85 0.96 1.16
N LYS A 69 12.40 -0.29 1.03
CA LYS A 69 13.27 -1.46 0.87
C LYS A 69 13.90 -1.57 -0.52
N GLY A 70 13.54 -0.67 -1.43
CA GLY A 70 13.97 -0.75 -2.81
C GLY A 70 13.46 -1.98 -3.55
N GLN A 71 12.40 -2.60 -3.08
CA GLN A 71 11.73 -3.75 -3.70
C GLN A 71 10.60 -3.32 -4.66
N HIS A 72 10.41 -2.01 -4.84
CA HIS A 72 9.58 -1.50 -5.92
C HIS A 72 10.24 -1.84 -7.26
N ILE A 73 9.46 -2.05 -8.31
CA ILE A 73 9.97 -2.42 -9.64
C ILE A 73 11.15 -1.50 -10.00
N LYS A 74 12.37 -2.04 -9.96
CA LYS A 74 13.59 -1.35 -10.34
C LYS A 74 14.05 -1.86 -11.69
N VAL A 75 14.46 -0.94 -12.52
CA VAL A 75 15.20 -1.25 -13.73
C VAL A 75 16.66 -1.49 -13.32
N ASP A 76 16.91 -2.65 -12.71
CA ASP A 76 18.20 -2.97 -12.05
C ASP A 76 19.40 -3.03 -13.03
N PHE A 77 19.16 -3.10 -14.33
CA PHE A 77 20.25 -3.12 -15.32
C PHE A 77 20.95 -1.76 -15.50
N LEU A 78 20.29 -0.64 -15.21
CA LEU A 78 20.88 0.69 -15.31
C LEU A 78 21.74 1.06 -14.11
N THR A 79 21.37 0.61 -12.93
CA THR A 79 22.06 1.01 -11.70
C THR A 79 23.52 0.57 -11.60
N PRO A 80 23.96 -0.62 -12.06
CA PRO A 80 25.36 -1.03 -12.04
C PRO A 80 26.26 -0.20 -13.00
N MET A 81 25.69 0.36 -14.08
CA MET A 81 26.42 1.09 -15.11
C MET A 81 26.66 2.57 -14.75
N LEU A 82 25.99 3.08 -13.71
CA LEU A 82 26.06 4.50 -13.33
C LEU A 82 27.13 4.74 -12.26
N SER A 83 27.82 5.88 -12.37
CA SER A 83 28.70 6.38 -11.30
C SER A 83 27.90 6.68 -10.03
N LYS A 84 28.58 6.72 -8.86
CA LYS A 84 27.92 7.04 -7.57
C LYS A 84 27.04 8.29 -7.65
N LYS A 85 27.56 9.37 -8.21
CA LYS A 85 26.86 10.65 -8.34
C LYS A 85 25.61 10.53 -9.23
N ASN A 86 25.71 9.83 -10.35
CA ASN A 86 24.58 9.65 -11.26
C ASN A 86 23.48 8.77 -10.66
N LYS A 87 23.85 7.79 -9.80
CA LYS A 87 22.87 7.00 -9.02
C LYS A 87 22.06 7.87 -8.06
N GLU A 88 22.73 8.74 -7.31
CA GLU A 88 22.03 9.64 -6.37
C GLU A 88 21.11 10.61 -7.11
N ILE A 89 21.53 11.13 -8.27
CA ILE A 89 20.68 11.98 -9.12
C ILE A 89 19.46 11.20 -9.62
N LEU A 90 19.66 9.97 -10.10
CA LEU A 90 18.57 9.11 -10.56
C LEU A 90 17.57 8.86 -9.42
N PHE A 91 18.05 8.50 -8.21
CA PHE A 91 17.19 8.29 -7.06
C PHE A 91 16.46 9.57 -6.64
N LEU A 92 17.10 10.72 -6.74
CA LEU A 92 16.45 12.01 -6.48
C LEU A 92 15.27 12.23 -7.43
N ILE A 93 15.48 12.01 -8.74
CA ILE A 93 14.42 12.16 -9.76
C ILE A 93 13.27 11.18 -9.47
N VAL A 94 13.57 9.91 -9.26
CA VAL A 94 12.56 8.86 -8.99
C VAL A 94 11.74 9.19 -7.75
N ASN A 95 12.40 9.56 -6.63
CA ASN A 95 11.71 9.89 -5.39
C ASN A 95 10.89 11.19 -5.50
N THR A 96 11.33 12.15 -6.33
CA THR A 96 10.57 13.38 -6.62
C THR A 96 9.29 13.05 -7.39
N ILE A 97 9.39 12.23 -8.44
CA ILE A 97 8.23 11.77 -9.21
C ILE A 97 7.28 10.97 -8.31
N ALA A 98 7.82 10.08 -7.48
CA ALA A 98 7.03 9.31 -6.53
C ALA A 98 6.27 10.21 -5.53
N LEU A 99 6.91 11.26 -5.02
CA LEU A 99 6.27 12.22 -4.11
C LEU A 99 5.15 12.99 -4.80
N ILE A 100 5.40 13.52 -6.00
CA ILE A 100 4.40 14.26 -6.78
C ILE A 100 3.19 13.36 -7.06
N SER A 101 3.44 12.15 -7.56
CA SER A 101 2.40 11.16 -7.84
C SER A 101 1.62 10.81 -6.57
N ALA A 102 2.31 10.59 -5.46
CA ALA A 102 1.67 10.28 -4.18
C ALA A 102 0.75 11.40 -3.71
N CYS A 103 1.14 12.67 -3.85
CA CYS A 103 0.28 13.80 -3.48
C CYS A 103 -0.97 13.89 -4.37
N ILE A 104 -0.82 13.69 -5.69
CA ILE A 104 -1.95 13.72 -6.63
C ILE A 104 -2.94 12.59 -6.30
N PHE A 105 -2.45 11.36 -6.15
CA PHE A 105 -3.29 10.21 -5.86
C PHE A 105 -3.86 10.22 -4.44
N PHE A 106 -3.15 10.79 -3.46
CA PHE A 106 -3.69 11.02 -2.13
C PHE A 106 -4.94 11.91 -2.18
N LYS A 107 -4.85 13.05 -2.91
CA LYS A 107 -5.99 13.95 -3.08
C LYS A 107 -7.15 13.25 -3.79
N ALA A 108 -6.88 12.59 -4.90
CA ALA A 108 -7.91 11.84 -5.65
C ALA A 108 -8.58 10.75 -4.79
N GLY A 109 -7.78 10.01 -4.01
CA GLY A 109 -8.30 9.00 -3.07
C GLY A 109 -9.16 9.59 -1.97
N LEU A 110 -8.75 10.74 -1.42
CA LEU A 110 -9.52 11.44 -0.40
C LEU A 110 -10.87 11.92 -0.95
N ASP A 111 -10.85 12.56 -2.13
CA ASP A 111 -12.07 13.03 -2.80
C ASP A 111 -13.02 11.86 -3.10
N ALA A 112 -12.51 10.73 -3.60
CA ALA A 112 -13.28 9.52 -3.83
C ALA A 112 -13.86 8.94 -2.53
N THR A 113 -13.05 8.87 -1.47
CA THR A 113 -13.50 8.37 -0.16
C THR A 113 -14.67 9.21 0.38
N ILE A 114 -14.54 10.54 0.34
CA ILE A 114 -15.59 11.47 0.78
C ILE A 114 -16.84 11.34 -0.08
N MET A 115 -16.67 11.24 -1.40
CA MET A 115 -17.78 11.08 -2.33
C MET A 115 -18.59 9.82 -2.02
N TYR A 116 -17.95 8.65 -1.93
CA TYR A 116 -18.63 7.39 -1.64
C TYR A 116 -19.20 7.32 -0.22
N PHE A 117 -18.55 8.00 0.74
CA PHE A 117 -19.09 8.15 2.09
C PHE A 117 -20.43 8.92 2.08
N ASN A 118 -20.48 10.04 1.34
CA ASN A 118 -21.70 10.86 1.22
C ASN A 118 -22.81 10.17 0.42
N LEU A 119 -22.45 9.34 -0.57
CA LEU A 119 -23.41 8.56 -1.36
C LEU A 119 -24.02 7.39 -0.56
N GLY A 120 -23.36 6.96 0.54
CA GLY A 120 -23.82 5.85 1.35
C GLY A 120 -23.89 4.51 0.61
N GLN A 121 -23.14 4.38 -0.51
CA GLN A 121 -23.17 3.16 -1.33
C GLN A 121 -22.48 2.00 -0.61
N VAL A 122 -23.12 0.83 -0.67
CA VAL A 122 -22.61 -0.44 -0.16
C VAL A 122 -22.40 -1.42 -1.31
N MET A 123 -21.48 -2.35 -1.14
CA MET A 123 -21.35 -3.48 -2.06
C MET A 123 -22.49 -4.46 -1.82
N GLU A 124 -23.13 -4.91 -2.89
CA GLU A 124 -24.18 -5.93 -2.85
C GLU A 124 -23.55 -7.33 -2.75
N ILE A 125 -22.98 -7.63 -1.59
CA ILE A 125 -22.49 -8.94 -1.21
C ILE A 125 -23.27 -9.42 0.02
N GLU A 126 -23.14 -10.70 0.39
CA GLU A 126 -23.86 -11.28 1.52
C GLU A 126 -23.65 -10.48 2.82
N ILE A 127 -22.47 -9.89 2.98
CA ILE A 127 -22.15 -8.90 4.04
C ILE A 127 -22.07 -7.51 3.39
N SER A 128 -22.99 -6.60 3.73
CA SER A 128 -22.99 -5.24 3.20
C SER A 128 -21.75 -4.47 3.69
N ILE A 129 -20.78 -4.25 2.81
CA ILE A 129 -19.56 -3.48 3.11
C ILE A 129 -19.63 -2.13 2.39
N PRO A 130 -19.42 -1.00 3.09
CA PRO A 130 -19.40 0.32 2.46
C PRO A 130 -18.27 0.45 1.45
N ILE A 131 -18.56 0.95 0.25
CA ILE A 131 -17.57 1.11 -0.83
C ILE A 131 -16.45 2.07 -0.42
N TRP A 132 -16.75 3.14 0.33
CA TRP A 132 -15.75 4.12 0.79
C TRP A 132 -14.61 3.48 1.59
N TRP A 133 -14.84 2.34 2.22
CA TRP A 133 -13.82 1.62 2.99
C TRP A 133 -12.67 1.11 2.12
N MET A 134 -12.94 0.73 0.88
CA MET A 134 -11.90 0.34 -0.09
C MET A 134 -11.09 1.54 -0.58
N PHE A 135 -11.77 2.68 -0.83
CA PHE A 135 -11.09 3.92 -1.21
C PHE A 135 -10.25 4.51 -0.08
N LEU A 136 -10.65 4.29 1.17
CA LEU A 136 -9.84 4.68 2.33
C LEU A 136 -8.49 3.96 2.36
N ALA A 137 -8.44 2.66 2.02
CA ALA A 137 -7.19 1.92 1.91
C ALA A 137 -6.24 2.54 0.88
N PHE A 138 -6.77 2.99 -0.25
CA PHE A 138 -6.03 3.70 -1.29
C PHE A 138 -5.49 5.05 -0.77
N THR A 139 -6.31 5.83 -0.09
CA THR A 139 -5.92 7.12 0.50
C THR A 139 -4.80 6.94 1.52
N VAL A 140 -4.93 5.98 2.44
CA VAL A 140 -3.90 5.67 3.45
C VAL A 140 -2.59 5.24 2.79
N CYS A 141 -2.66 4.45 1.73
CA CYS A 141 -1.50 4.04 0.94
C CYS A 141 -0.69 5.24 0.45
N PHE A 142 -1.33 6.16 -0.25
CA PHE A 142 -0.62 7.29 -0.85
C PHE A 142 -0.13 8.29 0.19
N LEU A 143 -0.75 8.36 1.36
CA LEU A 143 -0.19 9.08 2.51
C LEU A 143 1.13 8.45 2.98
N ILE A 144 1.14 7.13 3.16
CA ILE A 144 2.36 6.40 3.57
C ILE A 144 3.46 6.54 2.50
N LEU A 145 3.08 6.44 1.23
CA LEU A 145 4.00 6.60 0.11
C LEU A 145 4.61 8.00 0.06
N ALA A 146 3.80 9.05 0.26
CA ALA A 146 4.27 10.44 0.31
C ALA A 146 5.26 10.67 1.45
N LEU A 147 4.96 10.19 2.65
CA LEU A 147 5.85 10.29 3.81
C LEU A 147 7.16 9.54 3.59
N THR A 148 7.11 8.37 2.97
CA THR A 148 8.29 7.55 2.66
C THR A 148 9.15 8.21 1.58
N SER A 149 8.53 8.72 0.51
CA SER A 149 9.24 9.44 -0.56
C SER A 149 9.91 10.70 -0.05
N LEU A 150 9.27 11.43 0.87
CA LEU A 150 9.86 12.59 1.56
C LEU A 150 11.12 12.20 2.35
N GLU A 151 11.07 11.12 3.13
CA GLU A 151 12.24 10.61 3.87
C GLU A 151 13.40 10.32 2.92
N LEU A 152 13.14 9.57 1.84
CA LEU A 152 14.14 9.17 0.86
C LEU A 152 14.73 10.36 0.11
N LEU A 153 13.91 11.38 -0.22
CA LEU A 153 14.41 12.62 -0.82
C LEU A 153 15.39 13.35 0.08
N PHE A 154 15.07 13.51 1.36
CA PHE A 154 15.98 14.14 2.32
C PHE A 154 17.29 13.36 2.46
N ASP A 155 17.23 12.03 2.50
CA ASP A 155 18.43 11.19 2.59
C ASP A 155 19.29 11.32 1.33
N ASN A 156 18.71 11.36 0.13
CA ASN A 156 19.42 11.56 -1.14
C ASN A 156 20.09 12.93 -1.23
N ILE A 157 19.42 14.00 -0.81
CA ILE A 157 19.99 15.36 -0.77
C ILE A 157 21.22 15.40 0.13
N ILE A 158 21.14 14.79 1.33
CA ILE A 158 22.26 14.75 2.26
C ILE A 158 23.44 13.95 1.69
N ASN A 159 23.16 12.85 1.00
CA ASN A 159 24.22 12.04 0.38
C ASN A 159 24.91 12.78 -0.75
N LEU A 160 24.14 13.55 -1.57
CA LEU A 160 24.71 14.40 -2.63
C LEU A 160 25.61 15.52 -2.10
N THR A 161 25.28 16.08 -0.92
CA THR A 161 26.08 17.16 -0.31
C THR A 161 27.33 16.68 0.40
N LYS A 162 27.45 15.38 0.69
CA LYS A 162 28.62 14.77 1.34
C LYS A 162 29.64 14.18 0.36
N ASN A 163 29.29 14.02 -0.92
CA ASN A 163 30.17 13.56 -2.00
C ASN A 163 30.63 14.73 -2.88
#